data_11429ed0c02b707fc83be0fd53256d88
#
_entry.id   11429ed0c02b707fc83be0fd53256d88
#
_cell.length_a   1.000
_cell.length_b   1.000
_cell.length_c   1.000
_cell.angle_alpha   90.00
_cell.angle_beta   90.00
_cell.angle_gamma   90.00
#
_symmetry.space_group_name_H-M   'P 1'
#
loop_
_entity.id
_entity.type
_entity.pdbx_description
1 polymer ?
#
loop_
_entity_poly.entity_id
_entity_poly.type
_entity_poly.pdbx_seq_one_letter_code
_entity_poly.pdbx_strand_id
1 'polypeptide(L)'
;MNFINHFILILLFVIFASCSKEKLNESVIKEKSLDGQVLEAYSEGLDSLRGGDVLFAAKKFNDAEMLFPQSKWAPKSALMAAYSYYSQDY
;
A
#
# COMPACT_ATOMS: atom_id res chain seq x y z
N MET A 1 5.52 53.36 -12.44
CA MET A 1 5.86 52.62 -11.23
C MET A 1 4.72 51.74 -10.72
N ASN A 2 3.50 52.16 -10.78
CA ASN A 2 2.37 51.40 -10.29
C ASN A 2 2.04 50.16 -11.14
N PHE A 3 2.42 50.12 -12.41
CA PHE A 3 2.16 49.02 -13.32
C PHE A 3 3.01 47.79 -12.99
N ILE A 4 4.28 48.00 -12.63
CA ILE A 4 5.20 46.91 -12.26
C ILE A 4 4.80 46.28 -10.94
N ASN A 5 4.30 47.11 -10.01
CA ASN A 5 3.85 46.65 -8.69
C ASN A 5 2.60 45.75 -8.78
N HIS A 6 1.68 46.10 -9.68
CA HIS A 6 0.49 45.29 -9.94
C HIS A 6 0.83 43.99 -10.68
N PHE A 7 1.81 44.01 -11.58
CA PHE A 7 2.27 42.87 -12.31
C PHE A 7 2.97 41.83 -11.39
N ILE A 8 3.78 42.35 -10.44
CA ILE A 8 4.45 41.50 -9.44
C ILE A 8 3.41 40.87 -8.49
N LEU A 9 2.37 41.62 -8.10
CA LEU A 9 1.31 41.12 -7.23
C LEU A 9 0.49 40.02 -7.88
N ILE A 10 0.19 40.18 -9.17
CA ILE A 10 -0.52 39.16 -9.97
C ILE A 10 0.36 37.93 -10.17
N LEU A 11 1.65 38.09 -10.42
CA LEU A 11 2.61 37.00 -10.56
C LEU A 11 2.75 36.21 -9.25
N LEU A 12 2.74 36.92 -8.11
CA LEU A 12 2.82 36.30 -6.77
C LEU A 12 1.56 35.47 -6.47
N PHE A 13 0.40 35.93 -6.93
CA PHE A 13 -0.89 35.25 -6.70
C PHE A 13 -1.02 33.95 -7.50
N VAL A 14 -0.38 33.88 -8.69
CA VAL A 14 -0.40 32.69 -9.55
C VAL A 14 0.46 31.56 -8.97
N ILE A 15 1.50 31.90 -8.20
CA ILE A 15 2.40 30.90 -7.62
C ILE A 15 1.74 30.13 -6.46
N PHE A 16 0.78 30.75 -5.75
CA PHE A 16 0.10 30.09 -4.64
C PHE A 16 -1.02 29.13 -5.03
N ALA A 17 -1.49 29.14 -6.28
CA ALA A 17 -2.59 28.31 -6.74
C ALA A 17 -2.17 26.89 -7.19
N SER A 18 -0.86 26.61 -7.24
CA SER A 18 -0.32 25.41 -7.89
C SER A 18 -0.07 24.21 -6.97
N CYS A 19 -0.24 24.34 -5.65
CA CYS A 19 0.30 23.32 -4.73
C CYS A 19 -0.73 22.42 -4.01
N SER A 20 -2.05 22.58 -4.21
CA SER A 20 -2.97 21.87 -3.29
C SER A 20 -3.71 20.66 -3.86
N LYS A 21 -3.60 20.36 -5.15
CA LYS A 21 -4.36 19.26 -5.77
C LYS A 21 -3.60 17.94 -5.97
N GLU A 22 -2.28 17.97 -6.00
CA GLU A 22 -1.49 16.76 -6.27
C GLU A 22 -1.30 15.85 -5.05
N LYS A 23 -1.28 16.39 -3.82
CA LYS A 23 -1.05 15.59 -2.61
C LYS A 23 -2.20 14.67 -2.22
N LEU A 24 -3.44 15.02 -2.53
CA LEU A 24 -4.64 14.23 -2.20
C LEU A 24 -4.79 13.00 -3.11
N ASN A 25 -4.43 13.11 -4.38
CA ASN A 25 -4.51 12.00 -5.33
C ASN A 25 -3.41 10.96 -5.10
N GLU A 26 -2.24 11.38 -4.65
CA GLU A 26 -1.12 10.47 -4.41
C GLU A 26 -1.35 9.58 -3.18
N SER A 27 -1.98 10.09 -2.12
CA SER A 27 -2.29 9.29 -0.94
C SER A 27 -3.38 8.25 -1.19
N VAL A 28 -4.42 8.58 -1.96
CA VAL A 28 -5.48 7.65 -2.33
C VAL A 28 -4.97 6.55 -3.26
N ILE A 29 -4.09 6.88 -4.21
CA ILE A 29 -3.45 5.91 -5.11
C ILE A 29 -2.52 4.98 -4.33
N LYS A 30 -1.77 5.49 -3.36
CA LYS A 30 -0.92 4.68 -2.48
C LYS A 30 -1.73 3.70 -1.62
N GLU A 31 -2.85 4.11 -1.05
CA GLU A 31 -3.71 3.23 -0.26
C GLU A 31 -4.25 2.07 -1.09
N LYS A 32 -4.75 2.33 -2.28
CA LYS A 32 -5.20 1.28 -3.22
C LYS A 32 -4.05 0.37 -3.65
N SER A 33 -2.87 0.93 -3.91
CA SER A 33 -1.68 0.17 -4.28
C SER A 33 -1.21 -0.75 -3.15
N LEU A 34 -1.21 -0.28 -1.90
CA LEU A 34 -0.83 -1.08 -0.74
C LEU A 34 -1.82 -2.22 -0.49
N ASP A 35 -3.12 -1.95 -0.52
CA ASP A 35 -4.14 -2.98 -0.36
C ASP A 35 -4.08 -4.02 -1.49
N GLY A 36 -3.82 -3.58 -2.72
CA GLY A 36 -3.57 -4.46 -3.86
C GLY A 36 -2.34 -5.33 -3.68
N GLN A 37 -1.25 -4.79 -3.15
CA GLN A 37 -0.04 -5.53 -2.85
C GLN A 37 -0.24 -6.58 -1.75
N VAL A 38 -1.03 -6.25 -0.73
CA VAL A 38 -1.39 -7.21 0.34
C VAL A 38 -2.19 -8.37 -0.25
N LEU A 39 -3.18 -8.08 -1.08
CA LEU A 39 -4.00 -9.10 -1.73
C LEU A 39 -3.16 -10.00 -2.66
N GLU A 40 -2.23 -9.41 -3.40
CA GLU A 40 -1.31 -10.15 -4.26
C GLU A 40 -0.43 -11.11 -3.44
N ALA A 41 0.20 -10.63 -2.38
CA ALA A 41 1.01 -11.46 -1.49
C ALA A 41 0.18 -12.58 -0.84
N TYR A 42 -1.04 -12.28 -0.42
CA TYR A 42 -1.98 -13.27 0.10
C TYR A 42 -2.30 -14.35 -0.94
N SER A 43 -2.59 -13.96 -2.18
CA SER A 43 -2.87 -14.90 -3.28
C SER A 43 -1.68 -15.79 -3.60
N GLU A 44 -0.48 -15.22 -3.64
CA GLU A 44 0.76 -15.99 -3.82
C GLU A 44 0.98 -17.00 -2.70
N GLY A 45 0.67 -16.61 -1.47
CA GLY A 45 0.70 -17.52 -0.32
C GLY A 45 -0.25 -18.69 -0.48
N LEU A 46 -1.49 -18.45 -0.92
CA LEU A 46 -2.48 -19.49 -1.18
C LEU A 46 -2.02 -20.45 -2.28
N ASP A 47 -1.47 -19.93 -3.37
CA ASP A 47 -0.98 -20.74 -4.49
C ASP A 47 0.20 -21.62 -4.05
N SER A 48 1.11 -21.07 -3.28
CA SER A 48 2.25 -21.82 -2.72
C SER A 48 1.80 -22.92 -1.77
N LEU A 49 0.79 -22.64 -0.94
CA LEU A 49 0.22 -23.62 -0.01
C LEU A 49 -0.42 -24.77 -0.77
N ARG A 50 -1.18 -24.50 -1.82
CA ARG A 50 -1.79 -25.51 -2.69
C ARG A 50 -0.75 -26.35 -3.41
N GLY A 51 0.39 -25.73 -3.79
CA GLY A 51 1.51 -26.42 -4.42
C GLY A 51 2.38 -27.21 -3.46
N GLY A 52 2.12 -27.16 -2.16
CA GLY A 52 2.88 -27.89 -1.15
C GLY A 52 4.12 -27.17 -0.63
N ASP A 53 4.41 -25.95 -1.10
CA ASP A 53 5.52 -25.13 -0.60
C ASP A 53 5.07 -24.32 0.61
N VAL A 54 4.98 -24.99 1.74
CA VAL A 54 4.38 -24.45 2.96
C VAL A 54 5.22 -23.37 3.60
N LEU A 55 6.55 -23.48 3.59
CA LEU A 55 7.43 -22.47 4.17
C LEU A 55 7.43 -21.19 3.33
N PHE A 56 7.40 -21.31 2.02
CA PHE A 56 7.27 -20.14 1.14
C PHE A 56 5.89 -19.49 1.29
N ALA A 57 4.84 -20.30 1.43
CA ALA A 57 3.49 -19.81 1.72
C ALA A 57 3.46 -19.00 3.02
N ALA A 58 4.03 -19.51 4.10
CA ALA A 58 4.12 -18.82 5.40
C ALA A 58 4.83 -17.47 5.25
N LYS A 59 5.93 -17.43 4.51
CA LYS A 59 6.66 -16.19 4.23
C LYS A 59 5.78 -15.17 3.51
N LYS A 60 5.06 -15.59 2.47
CA LYS A 60 4.17 -14.71 1.70
C LYS A 60 3.02 -14.16 2.55
N PHE A 61 2.45 -14.98 3.41
CA PHE A 61 1.41 -14.52 4.33
C PHE A 61 1.95 -13.53 5.37
N ASN A 62 3.16 -13.75 5.89
CA ASN A 62 3.82 -12.79 6.77
C ASN A 62 4.12 -11.47 6.05
N ASP A 63 4.60 -11.53 4.81
CA ASP A 63 4.84 -10.33 3.99
C ASP A 63 3.53 -9.54 3.79
N ALA A 64 2.42 -10.22 3.51
CA ALA A 64 1.11 -9.60 3.35
C ALA A 64 0.67 -8.87 4.63
N GLU A 65 0.83 -9.49 5.80
CA GLU A 65 0.52 -8.87 7.09
C GLU A 65 1.35 -7.60 7.33
N MET A 66 2.64 -7.64 7.01
CA MET A 66 3.58 -6.55 7.26
C MET A 66 3.44 -5.38 6.28
N LEU A 67 3.02 -5.62 5.04
CA LEU A 67 2.88 -4.59 4.01
C LEU A 67 1.88 -3.51 4.41
N PHE A 68 0.72 -3.90 4.90
CA PHE A 68 -0.31 -2.98 5.35
C PHE A 68 -1.11 -3.60 6.48
N PRO A 69 -0.67 -3.45 7.75
CA PRO A 69 -1.31 -4.10 8.90
C PRO A 69 -2.78 -3.71 9.12
N GLN A 70 -3.20 -2.55 8.58
CA GLN A 70 -4.57 -2.06 8.67
C GLN A 70 -5.49 -2.63 7.60
N SER A 71 -4.97 -3.38 6.63
CA SER A 71 -5.77 -4.05 5.61
C SER A 71 -6.65 -5.13 6.24
N LYS A 72 -7.85 -5.33 5.70
CA LYS A 72 -8.71 -6.46 6.07
C LYS A 72 -8.07 -7.82 5.78
N TRP A 73 -7.08 -7.87 4.90
CA TRP A 73 -6.33 -9.08 4.56
C TRP A 73 -5.20 -9.40 5.53
N ALA A 74 -4.76 -8.43 6.35
CA ALA A 74 -3.68 -8.64 7.30
C ALA A 74 -4.01 -9.69 8.37
N PRO A 75 -5.17 -9.65 9.07
CA PRO A 75 -5.54 -10.70 10.03
C PRO A 75 -5.69 -12.07 9.37
N LYS A 76 -6.26 -12.11 8.16
CA LYS A 76 -6.39 -13.36 7.40
C LYS A 76 -5.02 -13.93 7.03
N SER A 77 -4.10 -13.07 6.64
CA SER A 77 -2.72 -13.47 6.31
C SER A 77 -1.98 -14.01 7.53
N ALA A 78 -2.12 -13.37 8.68
CA ALA A 78 -1.55 -13.84 9.93
C ALA A 78 -2.07 -15.24 10.30
N LEU A 79 -3.37 -15.46 10.18
CA LEU A 79 -3.98 -16.76 10.43
C LEU A 79 -3.46 -17.84 9.45
N MET A 80 -3.35 -17.50 8.18
CA MET A 80 -2.85 -18.42 7.17
C MET A 80 -1.36 -18.72 7.32
N ALA A 81 -0.56 -17.76 7.79
CA ALA A 81 0.83 -18.02 8.16
C ALA A 81 0.92 -19.05 9.28
N ALA A 82 0.14 -18.86 10.34
CA ALA A 82 0.07 -19.81 11.45
C ALA A 82 -0.38 -21.21 10.99
N TYR A 83 -1.40 -21.27 10.15
CA TYR A 83 -1.87 -22.52 9.56
C TYR A 83 -0.78 -23.23 8.74
N SER A 84 -0.03 -22.46 7.95
CA SER A 84 1.06 -23.00 7.14
C SER A 84 2.13 -23.66 8.01
N TYR A 85 2.54 -23.01 9.11
CA TYR A 85 3.48 -23.59 10.06
C TYR A 85 2.90 -24.81 10.75
N TYR A 86 1.65 -24.74 11.17
CA TYR A 86 0.96 -25.86 11.82
C TYR A 86 0.92 -27.09 10.92
N SER A 87 0.67 -26.93 9.62
CA SER A 87 0.58 -28.03 8.66
C SER A 87 1.91 -28.76 8.46
N GLN A 88 3.03 -28.19 8.90
CA GLN A 88 4.36 -28.79 8.89
C GLN A 88 4.79 -29.33 10.24
N ASP A 89 3.92 -29.35 11.23
CA ASP A 89 4.23 -29.79 12.61
C ASP A 89 5.35 -28.97 13.27
N TYR A 90 5.38 -27.68 12.98
CA TYR A 90 6.28 -26.76 13.69
C TYR A 90 5.69 -26.23 14.99
#